data_9a3435f76adf8146f5cb8beeeb812ea3
#
_entry.id   9a3435f76adf8146f5cb8beeeb812ea3
#
_cell.length_a   1.000
_cell.length_b   1.000
_cell.length_c   1.000
_cell.angle_alpha   90.00
_cell.angle_beta   90.00
_cell.angle_gamma   90.00
#
_symmetry.space_group_name_H-M   'P 1'
#
loop_
_entity.id
_entity.type
_entity.pdbx_description
1 polymer ?
#
loop_
_entity_poly.entity_id
_entity_poly.type
_entity_poly.pdbx_seq_one_letter_code
_entity_poly.pdbx_strand_id
1 'polypeptide(L)'
;MSLDERAATARRAAQAGAGVAADLFREELAVERKDGKTDLVTRADREAEAAVLDGIEAAFPGEPVVAEETASGAAVPDSGPAWIVDPIDGTNNFVHGIPVWATAVAAVVDGEAVGAAVVLPALGDTYVADGSGARLNDESIAVSPRDDPDTQSVAPTFWWGLDRRAEYGAAATEIVERFGDLVRFRSAQATLSMVAAGSLDATFTNRETNAWDTVAGAFLVRQAGGRVTDLAGEPWRHDSRGLVASSGHNHDSVVDAARAVDGHRPE
;
A
#
# COMPACT_ATOMS: atom_id res chain seq x y z
N MET A 1 25.30 -7.59 0.39
CA MET A 1 24.91 -6.18 0.24
C MET A 1 24.15 -5.77 1.49
N SER A 2 24.27 -4.52 1.92
CA SER A 2 23.66 -4.04 3.17
C SER A 2 22.15 -3.81 3.03
N LEU A 3 21.41 -3.81 4.17
CA LEU A 3 19.99 -3.46 4.19
C LEU A 3 19.76 -2.01 3.73
N ASP A 4 20.68 -1.10 4.06
CA ASP A 4 20.63 0.30 3.63
C ASP A 4 20.69 0.45 2.10
N GLU A 5 21.47 -0.42 1.42
CA GLU A 5 21.55 -0.42 -0.05
C GLU A 5 20.23 -0.88 -0.69
N ARG A 6 19.50 -1.79 -0.04
CA ARG A 6 18.17 -2.24 -0.50
C ARG A 6 17.15 -1.12 -0.41
N ALA A 7 17.07 -0.40 0.70
CA ALA A 7 16.17 0.74 0.86
C ALA A 7 16.49 1.87 -0.15
N ALA A 8 17.78 2.16 -0.35
CA ALA A 8 18.21 3.14 -1.33
C ALA A 8 17.86 2.71 -2.77
N THR A 9 17.93 1.42 -3.08
CA THR A 9 17.53 0.90 -4.40
C THR A 9 16.02 0.91 -4.56
N ALA A 10 15.24 0.53 -3.53
CA ALA A 10 13.79 0.66 -3.55
C ALA A 10 13.36 2.10 -3.89
N ARG A 11 14.00 3.09 -3.24
CA ARG A 11 13.74 4.52 -3.52
C ARG A 11 14.04 4.89 -4.98
N ARG A 12 15.23 4.55 -5.49
CA ARG A 12 15.62 4.90 -6.87
C ARG A 12 14.73 4.24 -7.90
N ALA A 13 14.42 2.96 -7.71
CA ALA A 13 13.57 2.20 -8.60
C ALA A 13 12.12 2.75 -8.60
N ALA A 14 11.54 2.99 -7.41
CA ALA A 14 10.22 3.60 -7.30
C ALA A 14 10.17 5.00 -7.94
N GLN A 15 11.20 5.83 -7.76
CA GLN A 15 11.27 7.14 -8.41
C GLN A 15 11.38 7.04 -9.94
N ALA A 16 12.10 6.07 -10.46
CA ALA A 16 12.19 5.84 -11.91
C ALA A 16 10.83 5.46 -12.51
N GLY A 17 10.13 4.47 -11.92
CA GLY A 17 8.78 4.09 -12.35
C GLY A 17 7.77 5.22 -12.19
N ALA A 18 7.78 5.90 -11.04
CA ALA A 18 6.90 7.05 -10.77
C ALA A 18 7.12 8.20 -11.78
N GLY A 19 8.37 8.43 -12.22
CA GLY A 19 8.68 9.41 -13.26
C GLY A 19 8.03 9.07 -14.59
N VAL A 20 8.17 7.81 -15.04
CA VAL A 20 7.52 7.32 -16.27
C VAL A 20 6.00 7.44 -16.17
N ALA A 21 5.40 7.01 -15.06
CA ALA A 21 3.96 7.13 -14.86
C ALA A 21 3.51 8.61 -14.83
N ALA A 22 4.27 9.50 -14.19
CA ALA A 22 3.94 10.92 -14.12
C ALA A 22 3.91 11.61 -15.49
N ASP A 23 4.84 11.25 -16.38
CA ASP A 23 4.88 11.77 -17.76
C ASP A 23 3.64 11.37 -18.56
N LEU A 24 3.01 10.24 -18.21
CA LEU A 24 1.81 9.71 -18.88
C LEU A 24 0.51 10.09 -18.13
N PHE A 25 0.60 10.67 -16.94
CA PHE A 25 -0.56 11.03 -16.15
C PHE A 25 -1.39 12.13 -16.81
N ARG A 26 -2.70 11.90 -16.97
CA ARG A 26 -3.64 12.80 -17.68
C ARG A 26 -3.45 12.90 -19.19
N GLU A 27 -2.65 12.02 -19.79
CA GLU A 27 -2.65 11.82 -21.23
C GLU A 27 -3.80 10.89 -21.65
N GLU A 28 -4.14 10.90 -22.95
CA GLU A 28 -5.13 9.97 -23.49
C GLU A 28 -4.51 8.57 -23.66
N LEU A 29 -4.82 7.67 -22.72
CA LEU A 29 -4.28 6.32 -22.67
C LEU A 29 -5.28 5.29 -23.16
N ALA A 30 -4.79 4.26 -23.87
CA ALA A 30 -5.56 3.06 -24.12
C ALA A 30 -5.70 2.27 -22.82
N VAL A 31 -6.94 2.13 -22.35
CA VAL A 31 -7.28 1.42 -21.11
C VAL A 31 -7.77 0.02 -21.44
N GLU A 32 -7.16 -0.98 -20.83
CA GLU A 32 -7.56 -2.38 -20.91
C GLU A 32 -8.18 -2.84 -19.58
N ARG A 33 -8.93 -3.93 -19.60
CA ARG A 33 -9.48 -4.57 -18.40
C ARG A 33 -8.78 -5.90 -18.18
N LYS A 34 -8.25 -6.11 -16.97
CA LYS A 34 -7.65 -7.39 -16.56
C LYS A 34 -8.76 -8.39 -16.24
N ASP A 35 -9.20 -8.37 -14.99
CA ASP A 35 -10.20 -9.29 -14.46
C ASP A 35 -11.39 -8.50 -13.88
N GLY A 36 -12.52 -8.53 -14.58
CA GLY A 36 -13.73 -7.85 -14.14
C GLY A 36 -13.88 -6.41 -14.64
N LYS A 37 -14.95 -5.73 -14.15
CA LYS A 37 -15.40 -4.44 -14.71
C LYS A 37 -14.64 -3.23 -14.17
N THR A 38 -13.88 -3.41 -13.12
CA THR A 38 -13.20 -2.33 -12.38
C THR A 38 -11.69 -2.48 -12.33
N ASP A 39 -11.15 -3.58 -12.80
CA ASP A 39 -9.71 -3.79 -12.87
C ASP A 39 -9.18 -3.28 -14.20
N LEU A 40 -8.44 -2.19 -14.15
CA LEU A 40 -7.93 -1.46 -15.30
C LEU A 40 -6.41 -1.55 -15.34
N VAL A 41 -5.87 -1.66 -16.54
CA VAL A 41 -4.44 -1.57 -16.81
C VAL A 41 -4.22 -0.59 -17.95
N THR A 42 -3.14 0.16 -17.87
CA THR A 42 -2.76 1.11 -18.90
C THR A 42 -1.38 0.78 -19.44
N ARG A 43 -1.02 1.44 -20.53
CA ARG A 43 0.38 1.44 -21.02
C ARG A 43 1.32 1.96 -19.93
N ALA A 44 0.84 2.93 -19.12
CA ALA A 44 1.62 3.52 -18.06
C ALA A 44 2.06 2.52 -16.99
N ASP A 45 1.17 1.58 -16.59
CA ASP A 45 1.51 0.53 -15.62
C ASP A 45 2.69 -0.32 -16.12
N ARG A 46 2.64 -0.77 -17.37
CA ARG A 46 3.69 -1.62 -17.97
C ARG A 46 5.02 -0.88 -18.15
N GLU A 47 4.99 0.38 -18.61
CA GLU A 47 6.19 1.18 -18.82
C GLU A 47 6.82 1.59 -17.48
N ALA A 48 6.01 1.91 -16.47
CA ALA A 48 6.48 2.19 -15.12
C ALA A 48 7.10 0.94 -14.47
N GLU A 49 6.44 -0.23 -14.58
CA GLU A 49 6.99 -1.49 -14.08
C GLU A 49 8.35 -1.80 -14.72
N ALA A 50 8.46 -1.68 -16.03
CA ALA A 50 9.73 -1.92 -16.73
C ALA A 50 10.86 -1.03 -16.19
N ALA A 51 10.60 0.26 -15.95
CA ALA A 51 11.60 1.17 -15.39
C ALA A 51 12.00 0.79 -13.95
N VAL A 52 11.06 0.31 -13.12
CA VAL A 52 11.35 -0.21 -11.78
C VAL A 52 12.24 -1.44 -11.87
N LEU A 53 11.86 -2.42 -12.73
CA LEU A 53 12.58 -3.69 -12.88
C LEU A 53 14.01 -3.47 -13.39
N ASP A 54 14.22 -2.58 -14.35
CA ASP A 54 15.55 -2.20 -14.85
C ASP A 54 16.43 -1.65 -13.71
N GLY A 55 15.87 -0.81 -12.85
CA GLY A 55 16.57 -0.24 -11.69
C GLY A 55 16.97 -1.29 -10.65
N ILE A 56 16.10 -2.27 -10.40
CA ILE A 56 16.36 -3.39 -9.50
C ILE A 56 17.43 -4.31 -10.10
N GLU A 57 17.27 -4.74 -11.34
CA GLU A 57 18.19 -5.67 -12.03
C GLU A 57 19.62 -5.09 -12.13
N ALA A 58 19.75 -3.78 -12.37
CA ALA A 58 21.05 -3.10 -12.41
C ALA A 58 21.78 -3.14 -11.05
N ALA A 59 21.05 -3.08 -9.94
CA ALA A 59 21.62 -3.05 -8.59
C ALA A 59 21.74 -4.46 -7.96
N PHE A 60 20.77 -5.34 -8.24
CA PHE A 60 20.63 -6.67 -7.66
C PHE A 60 20.30 -7.72 -8.75
N PRO A 61 21.27 -8.03 -9.62
CA PRO A 61 21.04 -8.90 -10.77
C PRO A 61 20.53 -10.28 -10.39
N GLY A 62 19.43 -10.71 -11.02
CA GLY A 62 18.86 -12.05 -10.87
C GLY A 62 18.10 -12.29 -9.57
N GLU A 63 17.86 -11.28 -8.73
CA GLU A 63 16.98 -11.44 -7.58
C GLU A 63 15.51 -11.55 -8.02
N PRO A 64 14.71 -12.46 -7.39
CA PRO A 64 13.29 -12.60 -7.71
C PRO A 64 12.52 -11.30 -7.51
N VAL A 65 11.56 -11.03 -8.41
CA VAL A 65 10.62 -9.92 -8.29
C VAL A 65 9.20 -10.44 -8.35
N VAL A 66 8.36 -10.00 -7.42
CA VAL A 66 6.91 -10.16 -7.40
C VAL A 66 6.30 -8.83 -7.81
N ALA A 67 5.76 -8.75 -9.03
CA ALA A 67 5.26 -7.51 -9.61
C ALA A 67 3.84 -7.69 -10.13
N GLU A 68 3.07 -6.62 -10.14
CA GLU A 68 1.65 -6.67 -10.49
C GLU A 68 1.42 -7.08 -11.95
N GLU A 69 2.18 -6.52 -12.90
CA GLU A 69 1.92 -6.69 -14.32
C GLU A 69 2.57 -7.93 -14.92
N THR A 70 3.80 -8.24 -14.57
CA THR A 70 4.58 -9.31 -15.21
C THR A 70 4.66 -10.58 -14.38
N ALA A 71 4.48 -10.51 -13.08
CA ALA A 71 4.60 -11.65 -12.17
C ALA A 71 3.37 -11.81 -11.25
N SER A 72 2.19 -11.40 -11.72
CA SER A 72 0.93 -11.58 -11.01
C SER A 72 0.68 -13.07 -10.75
N GLY A 73 0.62 -13.44 -9.46
CA GLY A 73 0.50 -14.84 -9.01
C GLY A 73 1.81 -15.47 -8.54
N ALA A 74 2.95 -14.78 -8.66
CA ALA A 74 4.17 -15.21 -7.97
C ALA A 74 4.01 -14.98 -6.46
N ALA A 75 4.35 -15.99 -5.67
CA ALA A 75 4.36 -15.87 -4.20
C ALA A 75 5.64 -15.17 -3.72
N VAL A 76 5.52 -14.41 -2.64
CA VAL A 76 6.69 -13.89 -1.94
C VAL A 76 7.48 -15.08 -1.38
N PRO A 77 8.79 -15.21 -1.67
CA PRO A 77 9.57 -16.33 -1.17
C PRO A 77 9.68 -16.34 0.36
N ASP A 78 9.51 -17.51 0.97
CA ASP A 78 9.70 -17.69 2.43
C ASP A 78 11.16 -17.58 2.87
N SER A 79 12.11 -17.64 1.94
CA SER A 79 13.55 -17.56 2.23
C SER A 79 14.31 -16.85 1.11
N GLY A 80 15.38 -16.17 1.49
CA GLY A 80 16.23 -15.40 0.59
C GLY A 80 15.64 -14.03 0.25
N PRO A 81 16.35 -13.26 -0.59
CA PRO A 81 15.93 -11.94 -1.00
C PRO A 81 14.91 -11.98 -2.12
N ALA A 82 14.00 -10.99 -2.14
CA ALA A 82 13.12 -10.70 -3.26
C ALA A 82 12.70 -9.23 -3.26
N TRP A 83 12.06 -8.81 -4.34
CA TRP A 83 11.48 -7.48 -4.50
C TRP A 83 9.99 -7.58 -4.76
N ILE A 84 9.24 -6.60 -4.25
CA ILE A 84 7.80 -6.51 -4.47
C ILE A 84 7.53 -5.15 -5.09
N VAL A 85 6.79 -5.12 -6.20
CA VAL A 85 6.59 -3.94 -7.03
C VAL A 85 5.12 -3.76 -7.38
N ASP A 86 4.61 -2.55 -7.13
CA ASP A 86 3.37 -2.04 -7.68
C ASP A 86 3.71 -0.80 -8.51
N PRO A 87 3.58 -0.84 -9.84
CA PRO A 87 3.93 0.27 -10.72
C PRO A 87 2.99 1.46 -10.54
N ILE A 88 1.68 1.23 -10.39
CA ILE A 88 0.67 2.28 -10.19
C ILE A 88 -0.44 1.78 -9.25
N ASP A 89 -0.17 1.80 -7.94
CA ASP A 89 -1.24 1.61 -6.96
C ASP A 89 -2.29 2.72 -7.08
N GLY A 90 -3.51 2.33 -7.33
CA GLY A 90 -4.58 3.26 -7.62
C GLY A 90 -4.76 3.56 -9.11
N THR A 91 -4.59 2.58 -10.00
CA THR A 91 -4.81 2.69 -11.46
C THR A 91 -6.16 3.34 -11.81
N ASN A 92 -7.21 3.06 -11.04
CA ASN A 92 -8.50 3.74 -11.19
C ASN A 92 -8.42 5.27 -11.01
N ASN A 93 -7.65 5.74 -10.04
CA ASN A 93 -7.41 7.16 -9.81
C ASN A 93 -6.59 7.74 -10.97
N PHE A 94 -5.54 7.03 -11.37
CA PHE A 94 -4.69 7.42 -12.47
C PHE A 94 -5.49 7.64 -13.76
N VAL A 95 -6.28 6.65 -14.18
CA VAL A 95 -7.13 6.72 -15.38
C VAL A 95 -8.15 7.86 -15.33
N HIS A 96 -8.67 8.17 -14.14
CA HIS A 96 -9.63 9.28 -13.97
C HIS A 96 -8.97 10.65 -13.71
N GLY A 97 -7.65 10.75 -13.77
CA GLY A 97 -6.91 11.99 -13.53
C GLY A 97 -6.93 12.47 -12.07
N ILE A 98 -7.25 11.57 -11.12
CA ILE A 98 -7.23 11.87 -9.67
C ILE A 98 -5.78 11.72 -9.19
N PRO A 99 -5.19 12.73 -8.48
CA PRO A 99 -3.75 12.78 -8.20
C PRO A 99 -3.30 11.90 -7.02
N VAL A 100 -4.13 10.97 -6.55
CA VAL A 100 -3.81 10.05 -5.44
C VAL A 100 -3.56 8.65 -6.00
N TRP A 101 -2.34 8.41 -6.43
CA TRP A 101 -1.81 7.15 -6.91
C TRP A 101 -0.31 7.08 -6.61
N ALA A 102 0.27 5.89 -6.56
CA ALA A 102 1.63 5.71 -6.12
C ALA A 102 2.36 4.62 -6.92
N THR A 103 3.68 4.74 -7.03
CA THR A 103 4.58 3.64 -7.36
C THR A 103 5.21 3.13 -6.08
N ALA A 104 5.10 1.84 -5.80
CA ALA A 104 5.58 1.23 -4.57
C ALA A 104 6.60 0.12 -4.85
N VAL A 105 7.69 0.12 -4.09
CA VAL A 105 8.75 -0.91 -4.14
C VAL A 105 9.15 -1.30 -2.72
N ALA A 106 9.15 -2.61 -2.45
CA ALA A 106 9.70 -3.14 -1.21
C ALA A 106 10.78 -4.18 -1.49
N ALA A 107 11.87 -4.13 -0.73
CA ALA A 107 12.86 -5.19 -0.63
C ALA A 107 12.48 -6.09 0.53
N VAL A 108 12.44 -7.40 0.31
CA VAL A 108 12.16 -8.41 1.34
C VAL A 108 13.34 -9.38 1.47
N VAL A 109 13.52 -9.91 2.66
CA VAL A 109 14.47 -10.99 2.97
C VAL A 109 13.76 -11.95 3.90
N ASP A 110 13.76 -13.24 3.55
CA ASP A 110 13.08 -14.28 4.33
C ASP A 110 11.60 -13.96 4.61
N GLY A 111 10.91 -13.39 3.60
CA GLY A 111 9.49 -13.02 3.68
C GLY A 111 9.18 -11.71 4.42
N GLU A 112 10.19 -11.07 5.02
CA GLU A 112 10.01 -9.81 5.79
C GLU A 112 10.58 -8.61 5.04
N ALA A 113 9.85 -7.48 5.03
CA ALA A 113 10.33 -6.24 4.42
C ALA A 113 11.50 -5.66 5.21
N VAL A 114 12.56 -5.27 4.49
CA VAL A 114 13.79 -4.68 5.06
C VAL A 114 14.07 -3.28 4.54
N GLY A 115 13.36 -2.85 3.50
CA GLY A 115 13.42 -1.51 2.94
C GLY A 115 12.24 -1.28 2.01
N ALA A 116 11.68 -0.09 1.99
CA ALA A 116 10.56 0.24 1.12
C ALA A 116 10.59 1.70 0.68
N ALA A 117 10.00 1.95 -0.49
CA ALA A 117 9.69 3.29 -0.96
C ALA A 117 8.31 3.32 -1.62
N VAL A 118 7.56 4.38 -1.35
CA VAL A 118 6.28 4.70 -1.99
C VAL A 118 6.36 6.15 -2.48
N VAL A 119 6.19 6.34 -3.79
CA VAL A 119 6.29 7.64 -4.44
C VAL A 119 4.92 8.04 -4.97
N LEU A 120 4.42 9.19 -4.53
CA LEU A 120 3.18 9.82 -5.01
C LEU A 120 3.56 11.05 -5.87
N PRO A 121 3.91 10.88 -7.14
CA PRO A 121 4.56 11.94 -7.90
C PRO A 121 3.63 13.13 -8.17
N ALA A 122 2.33 12.90 -8.29
CA ALA A 122 1.35 13.97 -8.47
C ALA A 122 1.16 14.87 -7.23
N LEU A 123 1.61 14.41 -6.05
CA LEU A 123 1.63 15.17 -4.79
C LEU A 123 3.03 15.68 -4.44
N GLY A 124 4.07 15.20 -5.12
CA GLY A 124 5.46 15.51 -4.83
C GLY A 124 6.01 14.79 -3.59
N ASP A 125 5.37 13.70 -3.18
CA ASP A 125 5.70 12.97 -1.96
C ASP A 125 6.51 11.70 -2.27
N THR A 126 7.59 11.51 -1.50
CA THR A 126 8.41 10.29 -1.52
C THR A 126 8.55 9.77 -0.08
N TYR A 127 7.90 8.67 0.21
CA TYR A 127 8.01 7.95 1.47
C TYR A 127 9.07 6.87 1.35
N VAL A 128 9.96 6.79 2.34
CA VAL A 128 11.03 5.77 2.40
C VAL A 128 11.10 5.23 3.82
N ALA A 129 11.25 3.93 3.95
CA ALA A 129 11.54 3.28 5.22
C ALA A 129 12.70 2.29 5.10
N ASP A 130 13.48 2.24 6.17
CA ASP A 130 14.57 1.30 6.40
C ASP A 130 14.60 0.90 7.90
N GLY A 131 15.60 0.14 8.32
CA GLY A 131 15.75 -0.24 9.74
C GLY A 131 15.97 0.92 10.72
N SER A 132 16.16 2.15 10.24
CA SER A 132 16.35 3.34 11.08
C SER A 132 15.08 4.18 11.26
N GLY A 133 13.99 3.87 10.56
CA GLY A 133 12.72 4.57 10.64
C GLY A 133 12.11 4.91 9.29
N ALA A 134 11.07 5.75 9.29
CA ALA A 134 10.38 6.22 8.10
C ALA A 134 10.59 7.72 7.86
N ARG A 135 10.60 8.12 6.59
CA ARG A 135 10.80 9.51 6.14
C ARG A 135 9.83 9.86 5.03
N LEU A 136 9.40 11.11 5.01
CA LEU A 136 8.70 11.77 3.90
C LEU A 136 9.58 12.92 3.39
N ASN A 137 9.95 12.88 2.11
CA ASN A 137 10.81 13.91 1.49
C ASN A 137 12.08 14.18 2.31
N ASP A 138 12.72 13.09 2.79
CA ASP A 138 13.91 13.05 3.63
C ASP A 138 13.72 13.53 5.08
N GLU A 139 12.55 14.04 5.48
CA GLU A 139 12.22 14.39 6.84
C GLU A 139 11.64 13.17 7.60
N SER A 140 12.09 12.95 8.85
CA SER A 140 11.57 11.86 9.69
C SER A 140 10.09 12.05 9.98
N ILE A 141 9.32 10.98 9.85
CA ILE A 141 7.90 10.95 10.14
C ILE A 141 7.58 9.96 11.26
N ALA A 142 6.44 10.17 11.91
CA ALA A 142 5.86 9.26 12.88
C ALA A 142 4.34 9.21 12.68
N VAL A 143 3.73 8.13 13.14
CA VAL A 143 2.28 7.98 13.16
C VAL A 143 1.60 9.05 14.03
N SER A 144 0.31 9.24 13.83
CA SER A 144 -0.50 10.22 14.56
C SER A 144 -0.47 10.01 16.07
N PRO A 145 -0.32 11.07 16.86
CA PRO A 145 -0.43 11.02 18.34
C PRO A 145 -1.90 11.13 18.84
N ARG A 146 -2.91 11.24 17.94
CA ARG A 146 -4.32 11.39 18.34
C ARG A 146 -4.82 10.11 19.01
N ASP A 147 -5.32 10.20 20.21
CA ASP A 147 -5.81 9.08 21.04
C ASP A 147 -7.34 9.13 21.28
N ASP A 148 -7.96 10.29 21.06
CA ASP A 148 -9.41 10.46 21.13
C ASP A 148 -10.05 9.99 19.79
N PRO A 149 -10.87 8.92 19.80
CA PRO A 149 -11.51 8.41 18.59
C PRO A 149 -12.32 9.46 17.82
N ASP A 150 -12.94 10.41 18.50
CA ASP A 150 -13.76 11.45 17.87
C ASP A 150 -12.92 12.44 17.03
N THR A 151 -11.59 12.41 17.17
CA THR A 151 -10.64 13.22 16.39
C THR A 151 -9.89 12.42 15.31
N GLN A 152 -10.13 11.12 15.25
CA GLN A 152 -9.42 10.21 14.35
C GLN A 152 -10.10 10.13 12.98
N SER A 153 -9.26 10.12 11.93
CA SER A 153 -9.68 9.89 10.54
C SER A 153 -9.25 8.49 10.10
N VAL A 154 -10.21 7.66 9.73
CA VAL A 154 -10.00 6.27 9.34
C VAL A 154 -10.40 6.06 7.89
N ALA A 155 -9.60 5.28 7.16
CA ALA A 155 -9.84 4.97 5.76
C ALA A 155 -10.12 3.47 5.57
N PRO A 156 -11.25 3.08 4.95
CA PRO A 156 -11.37 1.73 4.41
C PRO A 156 -10.51 1.63 3.16
N THR A 157 -9.64 0.63 3.08
CA THR A 157 -8.81 0.43 1.90
C THR A 157 -9.25 -0.79 1.10
N PHE A 158 -8.75 -0.90 -0.14
CA PHE A 158 -9.15 -1.86 -1.16
C PHE A 158 -10.57 -1.70 -1.69
N TRP A 159 -10.86 -2.42 -2.74
CA TRP A 159 -12.16 -2.39 -3.41
C TRP A 159 -12.98 -3.63 -3.08
N TRP A 160 -14.20 -3.41 -2.60
CA TRP A 160 -15.20 -4.47 -2.50
C TRP A 160 -15.98 -4.55 -3.82
N GLY A 161 -15.98 -5.71 -4.47
CA GLY A 161 -16.70 -5.95 -5.70
C GLY A 161 -18.21 -5.67 -5.56
N LEU A 162 -18.93 -5.73 -6.68
CA LEU A 162 -20.37 -5.48 -6.69
C LEU A 162 -21.15 -6.52 -5.86
N ASP A 163 -20.63 -7.73 -5.77
CA ASP A 163 -21.13 -8.85 -4.96
C ASP A 163 -20.88 -8.66 -3.46
N ARG A 164 -19.95 -7.78 -3.08
CA ARG A 164 -19.53 -7.53 -1.69
C ARG A 164 -19.91 -6.12 -1.19
N ARG A 165 -20.95 -5.51 -1.74
CA ARG A 165 -21.37 -4.14 -1.38
C ARG A 165 -21.90 -4.01 0.04
N ALA A 166 -22.41 -5.09 0.63
CA ALA A 166 -22.82 -5.12 2.04
C ALA A 166 -21.62 -4.86 2.96
N GLU A 167 -20.49 -5.51 2.70
CA GLU A 167 -19.24 -5.28 3.46
C GLU A 167 -18.73 -3.83 3.29
N TYR A 168 -18.82 -3.27 2.10
CA TYR A 168 -18.42 -1.87 1.89
C TYR A 168 -19.32 -0.90 2.66
N GLY A 169 -20.63 -1.14 2.67
CA GLY A 169 -21.59 -0.37 3.48
C GLY A 169 -21.29 -0.51 4.97
N ALA A 170 -21.02 -1.74 5.43
CA ALA A 170 -20.66 -2.01 6.82
C ALA A 170 -19.34 -1.29 7.21
N ALA A 171 -18.32 -1.30 6.34
CA ALA A 171 -17.07 -0.59 6.62
C ALA A 171 -17.30 0.92 6.83
N ALA A 172 -18.14 1.54 6.02
CA ALA A 172 -18.47 2.95 6.19
C ALA A 172 -19.24 3.18 7.51
N THR A 173 -20.19 2.33 7.84
CA THR A 173 -20.97 2.40 9.09
C THR A 173 -20.06 2.27 10.31
N GLU A 174 -19.24 1.21 10.36
CA GLU A 174 -18.34 0.95 11.48
C GLU A 174 -17.35 2.12 11.72
N ILE A 175 -16.89 2.77 10.66
CA ILE A 175 -15.99 3.94 10.79
C ILE A 175 -16.74 5.12 11.38
N VAL A 176 -17.88 5.51 10.80
CA VAL A 176 -18.60 6.73 11.23
C VAL A 176 -19.27 6.59 12.61
N GLU A 177 -19.50 5.36 13.08
CA GLU A 177 -20.02 5.11 14.43
C GLU A 177 -18.95 5.08 15.52
N ARG A 178 -17.66 4.90 15.15
CA ARG A 178 -16.56 4.72 16.09
C ARG A 178 -15.54 5.83 16.09
N PHE A 179 -15.39 6.54 14.95
CA PHE A 179 -14.33 7.50 14.73
C PHE A 179 -14.86 8.82 14.17
N GLY A 180 -14.05 9.87 14.26
CA GLY A 180 -14.45 11.22 13.90
C GLY A 180 -14.70 11.43 12.41
N ASP A 181 -13.98 10.74 11.53
CA ASP A 181 -14.15 10.92 10.08
C ASP A 181 -13.80 9.68 9.25
N LEU A 182 -14.46 9.56 8.09
CA LEU A 182 -14.21 8.57 7.07
C LEU A 182 -13.59 9.22 5.85
N VAL A 183 -12.43 8.73 5.45
CA VAL A 183 -11.74 9.16 4.23
C VAL A 183 -11.51 7.99 3.30
N ARG A 184 -11.60 8.18 1.97
CA ARG A 184 -11.35 7.12 1.00
C ARG A 184 -10.52 7.62 -0.17
N PHE A 185 -9.29 7.11 -0.29
CA PHE A 185 -8.34 7.51 -1.33
C PHE A 185 -8.27 6.57 -2.54
N ARG A 186 -8.69 5.30 -2.44
CA ARG A 186 -8.65 4.30 -3.52
C ARG A 186 -7.23 3.98 -4.03
N SER A 187 -6.25 4.12 -3.18
CA SER A 187 -4.86 3.72 -3.33
C SER A 187 -4.43 3.19 -1.97
N ALA A 188 -4.02 1.94 -1.90
CA ALA A 188 -3.70 1.29 -0.64
C ALA A 188 -2.34 1.77 -0.14
N GLN A 189 -1.36 1.89 -1.03
CA GLN A 189 -0.03 2.35 -0.70
C GLN A 189 -0.03 3.82 -0.25
N ALA A 190 -0.80 4.69 -0.94
CA ALA A 190 -0.98 6.08 -0.51
C ALA A 190 -1.65 6.16 0.87
N THR A 191 -2.70 5.36 1.10
CA THR A 191 -3.41 5.32 2.38
C THR A 191 -2.49 4.89 3.52
N LEU A 192 -1.74 3.80 3.36
CA LEU A 192 -0.78 3.31 4.34
C LEU A 192 0.34 4.33 4.60
N SER A 193 0.85 4.98 3.54
CA SER A 193 1.85 6.05 3.67
C SER A 193 1.33 7.24 4.48
N MET A 194 0.07 7.62 4.29
CA MET A 194 -0.58 8.68 5.07
C MET A 194 -0.80 8.27 6.55
N VAL A 195 -1.03 6.98 6.85
CA VAL A 195 -1.03 6.48 8.23
C VAL A 195 0.37 6.59 8.83
N ALA A 196 1.42 6.19 8.09
CA ALA A 196 2.81 6.31 8.54
C ALA A 196 3.21 7.77 8.83
N ALA A 197 2.70 8.73 8.07
CA ALA A 197 2.97 10.16 8.27
C ALA A 197 2.06 10.84 9.30
N GLY A 198 1.13 10.10 9.94
CA GLY A 198 0.19 10.67 10.92
C GLY A 198 -0.90 11.56 10.32
N SER A 199 -1.02 11.61 8.99
CA SER A 199 -2.11 12.31 8.29
C SER A 199 -3.44 11.59 8.47
N LEU A 200 -3.41 10.26 8.51
CA LEU A 200 -4.51 9.37 8.91
C LEU A 200 -4.15 8.65 10.21
N ASP A 201 -5.16 8.21 10.93
CA ASP A 201 -4.99 7.47 12.19
C ASP A 201 -5.02 5.97 11.99
N ALA A 202 -5.83 5.50 11.04
CA ALA A 202 -5.92 4.08 10.72
C ALA A 202 -6.45 3.81 9.31
N THR A 203 -6.20 2.57 8.88
CA THR A 203 -6.82 1.96 7.70
C THR A 203 -7.05 0.48 7.94
N PHE A 204 -8.07 -0.09 7.30
CA PHE A 204 -8.30 -1.53 7.36
C PHE A 204 -8.97 -2.08 6.10
N THR A 205 -8.85 -3.39 5.94
CA THR A 205 -9.64 -4.21 5.03
C THR A 205 -9.84 -5.60 5.60
N ASN A 206 -10.97 -6.23 5.29
CA ASN A 206 -11.22 -7.64 5.58
C ASN A 206 -10.91 -8.56 4.38
N ARG A 207 -10.35 -8.01 3.31
CA ARG A 207 -10.03 -8.75 2.09
C ARG A 207 -8.64 -9.39 2.17
N GLU A 208 -8.46 -10.47 1.42
CA GLU A 208 -7.14 -10.93 1.03
C GLU A 208 -6.53 -9.88 0.10
N THR A 209 -5.26 -9.59 0.27
CA THR A 209 -4.54 -8.55 -0.47
C THR A 209 -3.35 -9.16 -1.19
N ASN A 210 -2.98 -8.58 -2.33
CA ASN A 210 -1.73 -8.95 -2.94
C ASN A 210 -0.56 -8.30 -2.18
N ALA A 211 0.62 -8.90 -2.27
CA ALA A 211 1.79 -8.38 -1.58
C ALA A 211 2.19 -6.98 -2.09
N TRP A 212 2.07 -6.73 -3.40
CA TRP A 212 2.41 -5.44 -3.99
C TRP A 212 1.50 -4.30 -3.51
N ASP A 213 0.24 -4.58 -3.22
CA ASP A 213 -0.71 -3.59 -2.69
C ASP A 213 -0.38 -3.14 -1.24
N THR A 214 0.42 -3.91 -0.47
CA THR A 214 0.45 -3.75 0.99
C THR A 214 1.82 -3.73 1.63
N VAL A 215 2.78 -4.52 1.15
CA VAL A 215 4.04 -4.77 1.90
C VAL A 215 4.84 -3.49 2.12
N ALA A 216 4.97 -2.63 1.10
CA ALA A 216 5.73 -1.38 1.23
C ALA A 216 5.10 -0.45 2.27
N GLY A 217 3.79 -0.20 2.15
CA GLY A 217 3.06 0.69 3.06
C GLY A 217 2.97 0.13 4.49
N ALA A 218 2.75 -1.18 4.66
CA ALA A 218 2.75 -1.83 5.97
C ALA A 218 4.11 -1.69 6.68
N PHE A 219 5.21 -1.81 5.94
CA PHE A 219 6.54 -1.58 6.47
C PHE A 219 6.75 -0.12 6.87
N LEU A 220 6.32 0.85 6.05
CA LEU A 220 6.34 2.28 6.39
C LEU A 220 5.62 2.55 7.72
N VAL A 221 4.40 2.02 7.90
CA VAL A 221 3.64 2.21 9.15
C VAL A 221 4.39 1.66 10.36
N ARG A 222 4.97 0.46 10.26
CA ARG A 222 5.77 -0.14 11.35
C ARG A 222 6.99 0.70 11.68
N GLN A 223 7.73 1.17 10.67
CA GLN A 223 8.95 1.96 10.85
C GLN A 223 8.65 3.39 11.37
N ALA A 224 7.43 3.88 11.16
CA ALA A 224 6.93 5.13 11.73
C ALA A 224 6.40 4.99 13.18
N GLY A 225 6.45 3.77 13.76
CA GLY A 225 6.01 3.49 15.13
C GLY A 225 4.55 3.05 15.23
N GLY A 226 3.87 2.78 14.11
CA GLY A 226 2.50 2.27 14.06
C GLY A 226 2.38 0.76 14.27
N ARG A 227 1.15 0.29 14.39
CA ARG A 227 0.79 -1.11 14.56
C ARG A 227 0.12 -1.65 13.30
N VAL A 228 0.55 -2.83 12.83
CA VAL A 228 -0.05 -3.52 11.67
C VAL A 228 -0.34 -4.96 12.04
N THR A 229 -1.63 -5.34 12.02
CA THR A 229 -2.11 -6.68 12.37
C THR A 229 -3.04 -7.24 11.30
N ASP A 230 -3.31 -8.52 11.40
CA ASP A 230 -4.43 -9.17 10.71
C ASP A 230 -5.76 -8.95 11.47
N LEU A 231 -6.82 -9.62 11.01
CA LEU A 231 -8.15 -9.58 11.67
C LEU A 231 -8.19 -10.32 13.01
N ALA A 232 -7.23 -11.20 13.31
CA ALA A 232 -7.10 -11.82 14.61
C ALA A 232 -6.40 -10.93 15.63
N GLY A 233 -5.76 -9.84 15.19
CA GLY A 233 -4.94 -8.96 15.99
C GLY A 233 -3.49 -9.43 16.10
N GLU A 234 -3.12 -10.50 15.36
CA GLU A 234 -1.77 -11.01 15.28
C GLU A 234 -0.92 -10.16 14.30
N PRO A 235 0.42 -10.18 14.45
CA PRO A 235 1.29 -9.44 13.53
C PRO A 235 1.00 -9.79 12.07
N TRP A 236 0.66 -8.79 11.28
CA TRP A 236 0.33 -8.97 9.86
C TRP A 236 1.55 -9.43 9.05
N ARG A 237 1.30 -10.34 8.12
CA ARG A 237 2.23 -10.81 7.08
C ARG A 237 1.56 -10.68 5.72
N HIS A 238 2.35 -10.75 4.64
CA HIS A 238 1.86 -10.59 3.26
C HIS A 238 0.81 -11.65 2.84
N ASP A 239 0.75 -12.78 3.54
CA ASP A 239 -0.19 -13.89 3.34
C ASP A 239 -1.33 -13.90 4.38
N SER A 240 -1.39 -12.90 5.25
CA SER A 240 -2.47 -12.75 6.24
C SER A 240 -3.79 -12.39 5.59
N ARG A 241 -4.87 -12.88 6.17
CA ARG A 241 -6.22 -12.46 5.79
C ARG A 241 -6.58 -11.13 6.44
N GLY A 242 -6.89 -10.15 5.62
CA GLY A 242 -7.17 -8.79 6.05
C GLY A 242 -5.92 -8.03 6.48
N LEU A 243 -6.07 -6.76 6.65
CA LEU A 243 -5.02 -5.86 7.14
C LEU A 243 -5.68 -4.76 7.98
N VAL A 244 -5.11 -4.51 9.15
CA VAL A 244 -5.42 -3.36 10.02
C VAL A 244 -4.13 -2.65 10.33
N ALA A 245 -4.01 -1.38 9.91
CA ALA A 245 -2.86 -0.55 10.19
C ALA A 245 -3.31 0.73 10.89
N SER A 246 -2.64 1.12 11.98
CA SER A 246 -3.00 2.31 12.75
C SER A 246 -1.80 2.96 13.41
N SER A 247 -2.03 4.14 13.99
CA SER A 247 -1.09 4.83 14.88
C SER A 247 -0.75 4.03 16.16
N GLY A 248 -1.48 2.95 16.45
CA GLY A 248 -1.40 2.22 17.72
C GLY A 248 -2.47 2.66 18.72
N HIS A 249 -2.89 3.91 18.70
CA HIS A 249 -4.02 4.40 19.50
C HIS A 249 -5.33 3.80 18.95
N ASN A 250 -6.18 3.31 19.85
CA ASN A 250 -7.47 2.68 19.50
C ASN A 250 -7.40 1.53 18.47
N HIS A 251 -6.22 0.90 18.31
CA HIS A 251 -6.00 -0.16 17.34
C HIS A 251 -7.04 -1.30 17.47
N ASP A 252 -7.36 -1.70 18.68
CA ASP A 252 -8.30 -2.79 18.94
C ASP A 252 -9.72 -2.41 18.47
N SER A 253 -10.13 -1.13 18.56
CA SER A 253 -11.40 -0.64 17.99
C SER A 253 -11.40 -0.70 16.46
N VAL A 254 -10.25 -0.48 15.82
CA VAL A 254 -10.12 -0.62 14.34
C VAL A 254 -10.19 -2.10 13.94
N VAL A 255 -9.57 -3.01 14.72
CA VAL A 255 -9.68 -4.46 14.52
C VAL A 255 -11.13 -4.92 14.66
N ASP A 256 -11.86 -4.42 15.68
CA ASP A 256 -13.26 -4.75 15.89
C ASP A 256 -14.14 -4.26 14.73
N ALA A 257 -13.89 -3.06 14.20
CA ALA A 257 -14.57 -2.55 13.01
C ALA A 257 -14.30 -3.46 11.79
N ALA A 258 -13.05 -3.86 11.57
CA ALA A 258 -12.68 -4.76 10.47
C ALA A 258 -13.35 -6.15 10.59
N ARG A 259 -13.44 -6.69 11.80
CA ARG A 259 -14.14 -7.96 12.10
C ARG A 259 -15.65 -7.86 11.87
N ALA A 260 -16.27 -6.74 12.27
CA ALA A 260 -17.69 -6.51 12.03
C ALA A 260 -18.01 -6.51 10.53
N VAL A 261 -17.15 -5.88 9.71
CA VAL A 261 -17.24 -5.92 8.24
C VAL A 261 -17.16 -7.35 7.70
N ASP A 262 -16.27 -8.17 8.25
CA ASP A 262 -16.12 -9.57 7.83
C ASP A 262 -17.37 -10.42 8.12
N GLY A 263 -18.14 -10.07 9.13
CA GLY A 263 -19.43 -10.68 9.44
C GLY A 263 -20.51 -10.46 8.36
N HIS A 264 -20.31 -9.54 7.44
CA HIS A 264 -21.21 -9.25 6.31
C HIS A 264 -20.79 -9.95 5.00
N ARG A 265 -19.81 -10.86 5.07
CA ARG A 265 -19.35 -11.62 3.92
C ARG A 265 -20.49 -12.47 3.37
N PRO A 266 -20.77 -12.44 2.05
CA PRO A 266 -21.74 -13.35 1.45
C PRO A 266 -21.29 -14.81 1.61
N GLU A 267 -22.26 -15.69 1.84
CA GLU A 267 -22.05 -17.16 1.94
C GLU A 267 -21.54 -17.78 0.63
#